data_fe9e0a5eb98bdee2e10eb99f371c98b1
#
_entry.id   fe9e0a5eb98bdee2e10eb99f371c98b1
#
_cell.length_a   1.000
_cell.length_b   1.000
_cell.length_c   1.000
_cell.angle_alpha   90.00
_cell.angle_beta   90.00
_cell.angle_gamma   90.00
#
_symmetry.space_group_name_H-M   'P 1'
#
loop_
_entity.id
_entity.type
_entity.pdbx_description
1 polymer ?
#
loop_
_entity_poly.entity_id
_entity_poly.type
_entity_poly.pdbx_seq_one_letter_code
_entity_poly.pdbx_strand_id
1 'polypeptide(L)'
;MKAALWFVGLFGVAVASALLAGGNQSTVTVFWSPYRVDFSLNLVLAVLVALFVMLHLAWRAMSALFELPHQARRWRLQQKERAMHAALLDALSELWSGRYVRAAKSADKALALEQLLASVRTADDQAPRHAHQLRAVAHLVAAESAHALRDRDSRAAHLQAIMSMNRDDAGDMVEETMESAYLAAARWAMSDRD
;
A
#
# COMPACT_ATOMS: atom_id res chain seq x y z
N MET A 1 -11.56 -7.73 -20.36
CA MET A 1 -11.54 -7.56 -21.83
C MET A 1 -10.28 -8.10 -22.50
N LYS A 2 -9.06 -7.87 -21.98
CA LYS A 2 -7.80 -8.38 -22.58
C LYS A 2 -7.73 -9.93 -22.65
N ALA A 3 -8.28 -10.64 -21.67
CA ALA A 3 -8.31 -12.10 -21.66
C ALA A 3 -9.20 -12.69 -22.76
N ALA A 4 -10.37 -12.09 -23.04
CA ALA A 4 -11.27 -12.56 -24.11
C ALA A 4 -10.65 -12.41 -25.50
N LEU A 5 -9.98 -11.31 -25.77
CA LEU A 5 -9.22 -11.09 -27.01
C LEU A 5 -8.10 -12.13 -27.20
N TRP A 6 -7.46 -12.54 -26.11
CA TRP A 6 -6.43 -13.57 -26.11
C TRP A 6 -6.99 -14.94 -26.45
N PHE A 7 -8.15 -15.30 -25.87
CA PHE A 7 -8.84 -16.55 -26.17
C PHE A 7 -9.32 -16.61 -27.64
N VAL A 8 -9.85 -15.51 -28.17
CA VAL A 8 -10.27 -15.42 -29.57
C VAL A 8 -9.06 -15.54 -30.50
N GLY A 9 -7.94 -14.90 -30.18
CA GLY A 9 -6.70 -15.03 -30.94
C GLY A 9 -6.17 -16.46 -30.96
N LEU A 10 -6.15 -17.12 -29.80
CA LEU A 10 -5.69 -18.51 -29.65
C LEU A 10 -6.60 -19.49 -30.40
N PHE A 11 -7.92 -19.28 -30.35
CA PHE A 11 -8.87 -20.05 -31.09
C PHE A 11 -8.71 -19.85 -32.61
N GLY A 12 -8.50 -18.62 -33.08
CA GLY A 12 -8.23 -18.31 -34.48
C GLY A 12 -6.96 -18.99 -35.00
N VAL A 13 -5.88 -18.98 -34.21
CA VAL A 13 -4.63 -19.70 -34.54
C VAL A 13 -4.85 -21.20 -34.58
N ALA A 14 -5.61 -21.77 -33.65
CA ALA A 14 -5.91 -23.19 -33.62
C ALA A 14 -6.72 -23.63 -34.85
N VAL A 15 -7.73 -22.85 -35.26
CA VAL A 15 -8.54 -23.11 -36.46
C VAL A 15 -7.69 -22.96 -37.73
N ALA A 16 -6.88 -21.94 -37.85
CA ALA A 16 -5.97 -21.76 -38.98
C ALA A 16 -4.95 -22.90 -39.08
N SER A 17 -4.40 -23.34 -37.95
CA SER A 17 -3.48 -24.50 -37.89
C SER A 17 -4.18 -25.80 -38.31
N ALA A 18 -5.42 -26.02 -37.89
CA ALA A 18 -6.21 -27.21 -38.27
C ALA A 18 -6.52 -27.23 -39.76
N LEU A 19 -6.86 -26.08 -40.37
CA LEU A 19 -7.11 -25.96 -41.81
C LEU A 19 -5.84 -26.18 -42.64
N LEU A 20 -4.69 -25.70 -42.20
CA LEU A 20 -3.39 -25.91 -42.87
C LEU A 20 -2.89 -27.36 -42.70
N ALA A 21 -3.20 -27.99 -41.57
CA ALA A 21 -2.79 -29.38 -41.29
C ALA A 21 -3.59 -30.45 -42.07
N GLY A 22 -4.84 -30.13 -42.48
CA GLY A 22 -5.73 -31.07 -43.13
C GLY A 22 -5.25 -31.61 -44.51
N GLY A 23 -4.26 -30.94 -45.16
CA GLY A 23 -3.71 -31.35 -46.45
C GLY A 23 -2.27 -31.89 -46.42
N ASN A 24 -1.61 -31.88 -45.25
CA ASN A 24 -0.19 -32.15 -45.14
C ASN A 24 0.11 -33.56 -44.63
N GLN A 25 0.57 -34.45 -45.52
CA GLN A 25 1.01 -35.81 -45.18
C GLN A 25 2.51 -35.92 -44.82
N SER A 26 3.13 -34.78 -44.44
CA SER A 26 4.54 -34.77 -44.09
C SER A 26 4.80 -35.50 -42.76
N THR A 27 5.84 -36.33 -42.77
CA THR A 27 6.32 -37.08 -41.60
C THR A 27 7.65 -36.55 -41.10
N VAL A 28 7.81 -36.47 -39.79
CA VAL A 28 9.07 -36.14 -39.13
C VAL A 28 9.67 -37.45 -38.63
N THR A 29 10.86 -37.81 -39.15
CA THR A 29 11.57 -39.00 -38.77
C THR A 29 12.66 -38.67 -37.75
N VAL A 30 12.61 -39.27 -36.57
CA VAL A 30 13.63 -39.13 -35.53
C VAL A 30 14.48 -40.41 -35.53
N PHE A 31 15.79 -40.22 -35.77
CA PHE A 31 16.76 -41.32 -35.73
C PHE A 31 17.38 -41.40 -34.35
N TRP A 32 17.14 -42.50 -33.66
CA TRP A 32 17.80 -42.82 -32.39
C TRP A 32 18.36 -44.25 -32.54
N SER A 33 19.66 -44.36 -32.85
CA SER A 33 20.28 -45.67 -33.11
C SER A 33 20.04 -46.65 -31.94
N PRO A 34 19.47 -47.87 -32.20
CA PRO A 34 19.11 -48.49 -33.47
C PRO A 34 17.67 -48.26 -33.93
N TYR A 35 16.92 -47.35 -33.32
CA TYR A 35 15.48 -47.15 -33.57
C TYR A 35 15.24 -45.99 -34.55
N ARG A 36 14.24 -46.17 -35.42
CA ARG A 36 13.68 -45.11 -36.27
C ARG A 36 12.22 -44.97 -35.90
N VAL A 37 11.81 -43.73 -35.54
CA VAL A 37 10.42 -43.44 -35.19
C VAL A 37 9.90 -42.35 -36.13
N ASP A 38 8.83 -42.63 -36.81
CA ASP A 38 8.18 -41.71 -37.74
C ASP A 38 6.94 -41.13 -37.07
N PHE A 39 6.91 -39.80 -36.90
CA PHE A 39 5.78 -39.06 -36.36
C PHE A 39 5.10 -38.23 -37.45
N SER A 40 3.79 -38.10 -37.42
CA SER A 40 3.11 -37.14 -38.27
C SER A 40 3.50 -35.70 -37.88
N LEU A 41 3.73 -34.84 -38.88
CA LEU A 41 4.04 -33.42 -38.63
C LEU A 41 2.97 -32.75 -37.77
N ASN A 42 1.70 -33.12 -37.98
CA ASN A 42 0.56 -32.61 -37.21
C ASN A 42 0.67 -32.96 -35.71
N LEU A 43 1.12 -34.18 -35.39
CA LEU A 43 1.34 -34.60 -34.00
C LEU A 43 2.46 -33.79 -33.36
N VAL A 44 3.59 -33.59 -34.04
CA VAL A 44 4.71 -32.79 -33.55
C VAL A 44 4.28 -31.36 -33.30
N LEU A 45 3.51 -30.76 -34.20
CA LEU A 45 2.99 -29.40 -34.06
C LEU A 45 2.01 -29.31 -32.89
N ALA A 46 1.11 -30.28 -32.72
CA ALA A 46 0.18 -30.31 -31.59
C ALA A 46 0.91 -30.43 -30.25
N VAL A 47 1.93 -31.27 -30.14
CA VAL A 47 2.77 -31.42 -28.95
C VAL A 47 3.53 -30.10 -28.64
N LEU A 48 4.05 -29.44 -29.67
CA LEU A 48 4.79 -28.17 -29.52
C LEU A 48 3.86 -27.06 -29.04
N VAL A 49 2.62 -26.96 -29.59
CA VAL A 49 1.61 -26.00 -29.13
C VAL A 49 1.19 -26.32 -27.69
N ALA A 50 0.95 -27.58 -27.35
CA ALA A 50 0.60 -27.98 -26.00
C ALA A 50 1.72 -27.64 -25.01
N LEU A 51 2.97 -27.90 -25.36
CA LEU A 51 4.14 -27.55 -24.56
C LEU A 51 4.26 -26.02 -24.35
N PHE A 52 4.04 -25.25 -25.44
CA PHE A 52 4.07 -23.78 -25.35
C PHE A 52 2.97 -23.24 -24.43
N VAL A 53 1.75 -23.75 -24.54
CA VAL A 53 0.63 -23.35 -23.66
C VAL A 53 0.94 -23.72 -22.21
N MET A 54 1.46 -24.92 -21.97
CA MET A 54 1.81 -25.38 -20.62
C MET A 54 2.92 -24.53 -20.01
N LEU A 55 3.95 -24.19 -20.78
CA LEU A 55 5.03 -23.31 -20.34
C LEU A 55 4.52 -21.88 -20.06
N HIS A 56 3.64 -21.36 -20.90
CA HIS A 56 3.01 -20.06 -20.71
C HIS A 56 2.15 -20.02 -19.43
N LEU A 57 1.34 -21.06 -19.20
CA LEU A 57 0.54 -21.18 -17.98
C LEU A 57 1.43 -21.29 -16.72
N ALA A 58 2.50 -22.09 -16.80
CA ALA A 58 3.47 -22.20 -15.70
C ALA A 58 4.14 -20.85 -15.40
N TRP A 59 4.57 -20.11 -16.41
CA TRP A 59 5.14 -18.76 -16.26
C TRP A 59 4.14 -17.79 -15.63
N ARG A 60 2.88 -17.81 -16.10
CA ARG A 60 1.80 -16.98 -15.56
C ARG A 60 1.47 -17.33 -14.10
N ALA A 61 1.43 -18.61 -13.75
CA ALA A 61 1.23 -19.07 -12.37
C ALA A 61 2.38 -18.62 -11.47
N MET A 62 3.61 -18.73 -11.96
CA MET A 62 4.79 -18.29 -11.24
C MET A 62 4.77 -16.79 -10.98
N SER A 63 4.45 -15.96 -11.99
CA SER A 63 4.35 -14.50 -11.82
C SER A 63 3.26 -14.11 -10.82
N ALA A 64 2.09 -14.77 -10.83
CA ALA A 64 1.02 -14.55 -9.87
C ALA A 64 1.45 -14.88 -8.43
N LEU A 65 2.22 -15.97 -8.25
CA LEU A 65 2.78 -16.34 -6.94
C LEU A 65 3.76 -15.29 -6.40
N PHE A 66 4.58 -14.68 -7.25
CA PHE A 66 5.51 -13.62 -6.84
C PHE A 66 4.81 -12.28 -6.55
N GLU A 67 3.64 -12.01 -7.08
CA GLU A 67 2.86 -10.79 -6.79
C GLU A 67 2.10 -10.85 -5.45
N LEU A 68 1.77 -12.04 -4.95
CA LEU A 68 1.03 -12.23 -3.70
C LEU A 68 1.66 -11.54 -2.47
N PRO A 69 2.98 -11.64 -2.22
CA PRO A 69 3.60 -10.99 -1.07
C PRO A 69 3.53 -9.45 -1.15
N HIS A 70 3.61 -8.87 -2.36
CA HIS A 70 3.50 -7.43 -2.56
C HIS A 70 2.07 -6.92 -2.30
N GLN A 71 1.05 -7.65 -2.72
CA GLN A 71 -0.35 -7.31 -2.46
C GLN A 71 -0.68 -7.41 -0.95
N ALA A 72 -0.21 -8.46 -0.28
CA ALA A 72 -0.40 -8.63 1.16
C ALA A 72 0.29 -7.51 1.96
N ARG A 73 1.49 -7.08 1.53
CA ARG A 73 2.19 -5.95 2.15
C ARG A 73 1.42 -4.64 1.97
N ARG A 74 0.96 -4.32 0.77
CA ARG A 74 0.15 -3.13 0.48
C ARG A 74 -1.14 -3.11 1.29
N TRP A 75 -1.82 -4.25 1.38
CA TRP A 75 -3.06 -4.38 2.17
C TRP A 75 -2.82 -4.12 3.66
N ARG A 76 -1.72 -4.67 4.23
CA ARG A 76 -1.34 -4.43 5.64
C ARG A 76 -1.01 -2.97 5.90
N LEU A 77 -0.33 -2.29 4.98
CA LEU A 77 -0.03 -0.86 5.09
C LEU A 77 -1.32 -0.03 5.07
N GLN A 78 -2.23 -0.29 4.14
CA GLN A 78 -3.52 0.38 4.07
C GLN A 78 -4.38 0.16 5.33
N GLN A 79 -4.34 -1.03 5.91
CA GLN A 79 -5.05 -1.31 7.15
C GLN A 79 -4.50 -0.51 8.32
N LYS A 80 -3.17 -0.38 8.44
CA LYS A 80 -2.52 0.45 9.45
C LYS A 80 -2.81 1.94 9.25
N GLU A 81 -2.84 2.40 8.01
CA GLU A 81 -3.20 3.77 7.67
C GLU A 81 -4.65 4.10 8.07
N ARG A 82 -5.59 3.20 7.78
CA ARG A 82 -6.98 3.35 8.26
C ARG A 82 -7.07 3.35 9.79
N ALA A 83 -6.32 2.48 10.46
CA ALA A 83 -6.27 2.43 11.93
C ALA A 83 -5.68 3.71 12.54
N MET A 84 -4.70 4.34 11.88
CA MET A 84 -4.11 5.62 12.27
C MET A 84 -5.15 6.75 12.19
N HIS A 85 -5.87 6.86 11.05
CA HIS A 85 -6.95 7.86 10.91
C HIS A 85 -8.08 7.63 11.91
N ALA A 86 -8.49 6.38 12.14
CA ALA A 86 -9.50 6.05 13.13
C ALA A 86 -9.06 6.47 14.54
N ALA A 87 -7.81 6.20 14.92
CA ALA A 87 -7.27 6.61 16.21
C ALA A 87 -7.26 8.14 16.39
N LEU A 88 -6.97 8.91 15.33
CA LEU A 88 -7.02 10.37 15.38
C LEU A 88 -8.47 10.88 15.54
N LEU A 89 -9.42 10.31 14.81
CA LEU A 89 -10.84 10.67 14.95
C LEU A 89 -11.37 10.31 16.34
N ASP A 90 -10.98 9.17 16.90
CA ASP A 90 -11.28 8.79 18.29
C ASP A 90 -10.70 9.82 19.26
N ALA A 91 -9.43 10.23 19.06
CA ALA A 91 -8.78 11.24 19.91
C ALA A 91 -9.53 12.57 19.91
N LEU A 92 -9.94 13.07 18.76
CA LEU A 92 -10.75 14.29 18.61
C LEU A 92 -12.12 14.14 19.28
N SER A 93 -12.81 13.04 19.04
CA SER A 93 -14.10 12.77 19.65
C SER A 93 -14.05 12.71 21.18
N GLU A 94 -13.00 12.07 21.71
CA GLU A 94 -12.77 11.96 23.17
C GLU A 94 -12.36 13.29 23.78
N LEU A 95 -11.58 14.12 23.07
CA LEU A 95 -11.20 15.47 23.50
C LEU A 95 -12.47 16.33 23.68
N TRP A 96 -13.33 16.39 22.67
CA TRP A 96 -14.58 17.15 22.73
C TRP A 96 -15.59 16.61 23.76
N SER A 97 -15.49 15.33 24.06
CA SER A 97 -16.30 14.70 25.13
C SER A 97 -15.72 14.94 26.54
N GLY A 98 -14.61 15.69 26.69
CA GLY A 98 -13.94 15.94 27.97
C GLY A 98 -13.21 14.72 28.54
N ARG A 99 -13.00 13.65 27.72
CA ARG A 99 -12.31 12.42 28.15
C ARG A 99 -10.82 12.48 27.86
N TYR A 100 -10.14 13.45 28.48
CA TYR A 100 -8.76 13.85 28.16
C TYR A 100 -7.74 12.71 28.25
N VAL A 101 -7.85 11.82 29.23
CA VAL A 101 -6.93 10.68 29.38
C VAL A 101 -7.06 9.71 28.19
N ARG A 102 -8.27 9.51 27.67
CA ARG A 102 -8.49 8.66 26.49
C ARG A 102 -8.05 9.37 25.22
N ALA A 103 -8.36 10.66 25.11
CA ALA A 103 -7.94 11.48 23.97
C ALA A 103 -6.41 11.47 23.81
N ALA A 104 -5.65 11.65 24.89
CA ALA A 104 -4.20 11.54 24.87
C ALA A 104 -3.72 10.17 24.39
N LYS A 105 -4.27 9.07 24.94
CA LYS A 105 -3.92 7.70 24.53
C LYS A 105 -4.24 7.42 23.06
N SER A 106 -5.37 7.92 22.56
CA SER A 106 -5.77 7.74 21.15
C SER A 106 -4.88 8.57 20.22
N ALA A 107 -4.47 9.77 20.62
CA ALA A 107 -3.50 10.61 19.90
C ALA A 107 -2.12 9.94 19.84
N ASP A 108 -1.61 9.44 20.97
CA ASP A 108 -0.34 8.71 21.03
C ASP A 108 -0.37 7.45 20.16
N LYS A 109 -1.49 6.73 20.14
CA LYS A 109 -1.67 5.58 19.26
C LYS A 109 -1.62 5.99 17.78
N ALA A 110 -2.21 7.12 17.41
CA ALA A 110 -2.14 7.63 16.05
C ALA A 110 -0.69 7.98 15.67
N LEU A 111 0.07 8.64 16.56
CA LEU A 111 1.47 8.97 16.38
C LEU A 111 2.36 7.71 16.26
N ALA A 112 2.16 6.72 17.11
CA ALA A 112 2.90 5.47 17.04
C ALA A 112 2.66 4.71 15.73
N LEU A 113 1.41 4.68 15.24
CA LEU A 113 1.07 4.08 13.95
C LEU A 113 1.70 4.86 12.78
N GLU A 114 1.74 6.18 12.86
CA GLU A 114 2.39 7.03 11.86
C GLU A 114 3.90 6.77 11.79
N GLN A 115 4.59 6.74 12.93
CA GLN A 115 6.02 6.43 13.01
C GLN A 115 6.33 5.04 12.45
N LEU A 116 5.50 4.06 12.79
CA LEU A 116 5.64 2.70 12.27
C LEU A 116 5.41 2.64 10.74
N LEU A 117 4.45 3.40 10.21
CA LEU A 117 4.25 3.52 8.76
C LEU A 117 5.44 4.21 8.09
N ALA A 118 5.99 5.26 8.70
CA ALA A 118 7.17 5.95 8.20
C ALA A 118 8.40 5.03 8.15
N SER A 119 8.60 4.18 9.17
CA SER A 119 9.74 3.26 9.25
C SER A 119 9.67 2.09 8.25
N VAL A 120 8.46 1.70 7.81
CA VAL A 120 8.25 0.57 6.88
C VAL A 120 8.21 1.03 5.42
N ARG A 121 8.05 2.32 5.17
CA ARG A 121 8.07 2.89 3.81
C ARG A 121 9.45 2.74 3.20
N THR A 122 9.48 2.28 1.96
CA THR A 122 10.67 2.30 1.10
C THR A 122 10.73 3.63 0.35
N ALA A 123 11.89 4.00 -0.16
CA ALA A 123 12.11 5.24 -0.92
C ALA A 123 11.16 5.43 -2.11
N ASP A 124 10.56 4.33 -2.60
CA ASP A 124 9.59 4.32 -3.71
C ASP A 124 8.14 4.61 -3.26
N ASP A 125 7.84 4.50 -1.97
CA ASP A 125 6.51 4.76 -1.43
C ASP A 125 6.41 6.25 -1.05
N GLN A 126 5.72 7.04 -1.88
CA GLN A 126 5.42 8.45 -1.55
C GLN A 126 4.68 8.54 -0.22
N ALA A 127 5.16 9.38 0.68
CA ALA A 127 4.43 9.71 1.89
C ALA A 127 3.04 10.27 1.55
N PRO A 128 1.96 9.87 2.24
CA PRO A 128 0.66 10.51 2.04
C PRO A 128 0.82 12.02 2.25
N ARG A 129 0.26 12.81 1.35
CA ARG A 129 0.33 14.29 1.42
C ARG A 129 -0.09 14.85 2.77
N HIS A 130 -0.94 14.11 3.49
CA HIS A 130 -1.49 14.52 4.79
C HIS A 130 -0.75 13.92 6.00
N ALA A 131 0.36 13.19 5.84
CA ALA A 131 1.05 12.55 6.96
C ALA A 131 1.59 13.58 7.97
N HIS A 132 2.18 14.66 7.47
CA HIS A 132 2.70 15.74 8.32
C HIS A 132 1.58 16.48 9.05
N GLN A 133 0.49 16.80 8.34
CA GLN A 133 -0.68 17.43 8.95
C GLN A 133 -1.31 16.56 10.03
N LEU A 134 -1.47 15.26 9.76
CA LEU A 134 -2.01 14.30 10.72
C LEU A 134 -1.14 14.23 11.97
N ARG A 135 0.19 14.19 11.80
CA ARG A 135 1.15 14.23 12.91
C ARG A 135 1.00 15.50 13.73
N ALA A 136 0.92 16.67 13.07
CA ALA A 136 0.75 17.97 13.74
C ALA A 136 -0.56 18.03 14.53
N VAL A 137 -1.68 17.60 13.93
CA VAL A 137 -2.98 17.55 14.61
C VAL A 137 -2.98 16.57 15.77
N ALA A 138 -2.36 15.39 15.63
CA ALA A 138 -2.26 14.42 16.73
C ALA A 138 -1.47 14.97 17.92
N HIS A 139 -0.34 15.64 17.66
CA HIS A 139 0.41 16.33 18.72
C HIS A 139 -0.39 17.46 19.36
N LEU A 140 -1.17 18.23 18.59
CA LEU A 140 -2.01 19.30 19.12
C LEU A 140 -3.11 18.75 20.04
N VAL A 141 -3.79 17.66 19.66
CA VAL A 141 -4.79 16.98 20.48
C VAL A 141 -4.16 16.43 21.76
N ALA A 142 -2.97 15.85 21.69
CA ALA A 142 -2.25 15.37 22.86
C ALA A 142 -1.85 16.52 23.80
N ALA A 143 -1.37 17.65 23.25
CA ALA A 143 -1.02 18.84 24.02
C ALA A 143 -2.23 19.48 24.72
N GLU A 144 -3.37 19.59 24.04
CA GLU A 144 -4.63 20.10 24.63
C GLU A 144 -5.12 19.17 25.75
N SER A 145 -5.03 17.86 25.53
CA SER A 145 -5.36 16.86 26.54
C SER A 145 -4.44 16.97 27.78
N ALA A 146 -3.13 17.13 27.56
CA ALA A 146 -2.14 17.33 28.63
C ALA A 146 -2.40 18.63 29.40
N HIS A 147 -2.79 19.71 28.69
CA HIS A 147 -3.16 20.97 29.35
C HIS A 147 -4.36 20.78 30.28
N ALA A 148 -5.42 20.12 29.81
CA ALA A 148 -6.62 19.84 30.61
C ALA A 148 -6.31 18.95 31.83
N LEU A 149 -5.33 18.05 31.72
CA LEU A 149 -4.85 17.19 32.80
C LEU A 149 -3.82 17.87 33.70
N ARG A 150 -3.42 19.13 33.41
CA ARG A 150 -2.37 19.90 34.11
C ARG A 150 -0.98 19.25 34.04
N ASP A 151 -0.74 18.43 33.02
CA ASP A 151 0.57 17.83 32.72
C ASP A 151 1.38 18.79 31.84
N ARG A 152 2.22 19.62 32.51
CA ARG A 152 3.00 20.65 31.84
C ARG A 152 4.12 20.06 31.00
N ASP A 153 4.73 18.96 31.42
CA ASP A 153 5.86 18.35 30.76
C ASP A 153 5.42 17.70 29.42
N SER A 154 4.37 16.89 29.44
CA SER A 154 3.79 16.31 28.22
C SER A 154 3.29 17.39 27.27
N ARG A 155 2.63 18.44 27.77
CA ARG A 155 2.20 19.58 26.95
C ARG A 155 3.37 20.24 26.22
N ALA A 156 4.44 20.53 26.95
CA ALA A 156 5.63 21.18 26.39
C ALA A 156 6.32 20.28 25.35
N ALA A 157 6.43 18.99 25.62
CA ALA A 157 7.01 18.03 24.68
C ALA A 157 6.24 17.95 23.35
N HIS A 158 4.92 17.88 23.41
CA HIS A 158 4.10 17.85 22.20
C HIS A 158 4.14 19.17 21.41
N LEU A 159 4.15 20.32 22.07
CA LEU A 159 4.35 21.62 21.41
C LEU A 159 5.71 21.71 20.73
N GLN A 160 6.77 21.30 21.42
CA GLN A 160 8.11 21.28 20.84
C GLN A 160 8.19 20.37 19.62
N ALA A 161 7.50 19.23 19.64
CA ALA A 161 7.42 18.32 18.49
C ALA A 161 6.77 19.01 17.27
N ILE A 162 5.69 19.79 17.46
CA ILE A 162 5.06 20.55 16.38
C ILE A 162 6.02 21.61 15.84
N MET A 163 6.67 22.36 16.71
CA MET A 163 7.59 23.45 16.33
C MET A 163 8.85 22.93 15.61
N SER A 164 9.25 21.70 15.88
CA SER A 164 10.41 21.07 15.24
C SER A 164 10.10 20.47 13.85
N MET A 165 8.83 20.46 13.42
CA MET A 165 8.45 20.00 12.07
C MET A 165 9.00 20.95 11.02
N ASN A 166 9.65 20.38 9.99
CA ASN A 166 10.28 21.16 8.95
C ASN A 166 9.22 21.77 8.03
N ARG A 167 9.28 23.10 7.84
CA ARG A 167 8.34 23.84 6.98
C ARG A 167 8.45 23.45 5.52
N ASP A 168 9.64 23.06 5.06
CA ASP A 168 9.90 22.77 3.64
C ASP A 168 9.21 21.49 3.14
N ASP A 169 8.93 20.54 4.05
CA ASP A 169 8.29 19.26 3.71
C ASP A 169 6.76 19.27 3.82
N ALA A 170 6.19 20.35 4.34
CA ALA A 170 4.86 20.29 4.93
C ALA A 170 3.77 21.09 4.17
N GLY A 171 4.12 22.05 3.33
CA GLY A 171 3.18 22.91 2.59
C GLY A 171 2.27 23.76 3.48
N ASP A 172 1.40 24.56 2.86
CA ASP A 172 0.51 25.56 3.51
C ASP A 172 -0.33 25.00 4.68
N MET A 173 -0.78 23.75 4.60
CA MET A 173 -1.67 23.15 5.63
C MET A 173 -0.99 22.87 6.97
N VAL A 174 0.32 22.73 7.01
CA VAL A 174 1.05 22.60 8.29
C VAL A 174 1.28 23.98 8.90
N GLU A 175 1.42 25.01 8.10
CA GLU A 175 1.51 26.39 8.57
C GLU A 175 0.24 26.78 9.34
N GLU A 176 -0.96 26.48 8.83
CA GLU A 176 -2.23 26.69 9.55
C GLU A 176 -2.30 25.88 10.87
N THR A 177 -1.76 24.68 10.89
CA THR A 177 -1.73 23.85 12.12
C THR A 177 -0.72 24.41 13.12
N MET A 178 0.41 24.93 12.66
CA MET A 178 1.40 25.63 13.53
C MET A 178 0.82 26.92 14.11
N GLU A 179 0.11 27.73 13.33
CA GLU A 179 -0.59 28.90 13.83
C GLU A 179 -1.61 28.54 14.91
N SER A 180 -2.39 27.47 14.69
CA SER A 180 -3.32 26.91 15.69
C SER A 180 -2.61 26.51 16.96
N ALA A 181 -1.42 25.90 16.86
CA ALA A 181 -0.60 25.52 18.02
C ALA A 181 -0.08 26.74 18.79
N TYR A 182 0.36 27.80 18.09
CA TYR A 182 0.76 29.05 18.74
C TYR A 182 -0.41 29.74 19.45
N LEU A 183 -1.58 29.78 18.84
CA LEU A 183 -2.79 30.30 19.45
C LEU A 183 -3.22 29.51 20.68
N ALA A 184 -3.12 28.18 20.63
CA ALA A 184 -3.38 27.32 21.77
C ALA A 184 -2.38 27.58 22.90
N ALA A 185 -1.09 27.65 22.59
CA ALA A 185 -0.04 27.96 23.56
C ALA A 185 -0.25 29.32 24.24
N ALA A 186 -0.63 30.36 23.48
CA ALA A 186 -0.94 31.67 24.03
C ALA A 186 -2.16 31.63 24.96
N ARG A 187 -3.21 30.90 24.60
CA ARG A 187 -4.41 30.72 25.43
C ARG A 187 -4.09 30.02 26.74
N TRP A 188 -3.24 28.97 26.70
CA TRP A 188 -2.82 28.25 27.91
C TRP A 188 -1.95 29.09 28.79
N ALA A 189 -1.04 29.93 28.23
CA ALA A 189 -0.22 30.85 29.02
C ALA A 189 -1.07 31.91 29.73
N MET A 190 -2.19 32.33 29.17
CA MET A 190 -3.15 33.20 29.85
C MET A 190 -3.88 32.46 30.99
N SER A 191 -4.35 31.24 30.73
CA SER A 191 -5.05 30.40 31.72
C SER A 191 -4.14 29.96 32.89
N ASP A 192 -2.84 29.82 32.68
CA ASP A 192 -1.88 29.44 33.74
C ASP A 192 -1.55 30.63 34.68
N ARG A 193 -1.97 31.88 34.36
CA ARG A 193 -1.75 33.09 35.18
C ARG A 193 -2.86 33.38 36.17
N ASP A 194 -4.06 32.84 35.94
CA ASP A 194 -5.23 32.93 36.81
C ASP A 194 -5.27 31.75 37.81
#